data_e740ba18712e07c8090e29a801249e51
#
_entry.id   e740ba18712e07c8090e29a801249e51
#
_cell.length_a   1.000
_cell.length_b   1.000
_cell.length_c   1.000
_cell.angle_alpha   90.00
_cell.angle_beta   90.00
_cell.angle_gamma   90.00
#
_symmetry.space_group_name_H-M   'P 1'
#
loop_
_entity.id
_entity.type
_entity.pdbx_description
1 polymer ?
#
loop_
_entity_poly.entity_id
_entity_poly.type
_entity_poly.pdbx_seq_one_letter_code
_entity_poly.pdbx_strand_id
1 'polypeptide(L)'
;VRQAMQGNVYVSEPLISKITGELTIMVAAPIYADGIYGSAITGVIYFVPHETFLNDIVSSIQVGENSRAYMINKSGDTIADVTLDTIMVQNVEKQAQSDASMQDLAAIHVAMRRGENGFGNYESASGAMFAAYAPVEDTDGWSIAVTAPKLNYLSTTYNDIVINVIVIIISTLISIVIAMILAGSISKPMKACADRMKLLVEGDLETPM
;
A
#
# COMPACT_ATOMS: atom_id res chain seq x y z
N VAL A 1 11.78 -25.67 -21.70
CA VAL A 1 12.00 -26.11 -23.13
C VAL A 1 10.72 -26.69 -23.71
N ARG A 2 10.07 -27.69 -23.08
CA ARG A 2 8.88 -28.34 -23.63
C ARG A 2 7.72 -27.38 -23.91
N GLN A 3 7.44 -26.43 -23.03
CA GLN A 3 6.43 -25.39 -23.20
C GLN A 3 6.76 -24.46 -24.38
N ALA A 4 8.04 -24.07 -24.52
CA ALA A 4 8.47 -23.23 -25.63
C ALA A 4 8.34 -23.94 -26.98
N MET A 5 8.55 -25.26 -27.05
CA MET A 5 8.27 -26.05 -28.24
C MET A 5 6.78 -26.14 -28.59
N GLN A 6 5.89 -25.78 -27.69
CA GLN A 6 4.43 -25.68 -27.90
C GLN A 6 3.97 -24.26 -28.28
N GLY A 7 4.91 -23.34 -28.42
CA GLY A 7 4.62 -21.96 -28.84
C GLY A 7 4.46 -20.97 -27.67
N ASN A 8 4.65 -21.40 -26.43
CA ASN A 8 4.47 -20.54 -25.26
C ASN A 8 5.81 -20.03 -24.73
N VAL A 9 5.87 -18.76 -24.35
CA VAL A 9 6.95 -18.28 -23.48
C VAL A 9 6.77 -18.94 -22.11
N TYR A 10 7.85 -19.37 -21.50
CA TYR A 10 7.81 -20.08 -20.25
C TYR A 10 8.90 -19.57 -19.29
N VAL A 11 8.49 -19.23 -18.09
CA VAL A 11 9.38 -18.93 -16.97
C VAL A 11 9.30 -20.09 -15.98
N SER A 12 10.45 -20.71 -15.68
CA SER A 12 10.48 -21.83 -14.72
C SER A 12 10.32 -21.32 -13.29
N GLU A 13 9.80 -22.16 -12.41
CA GLU A 13 10.00 -21.94 -10.98
C GLU A 13 11.50 -21.90 -10.66
N PRO A 14 11.88 -21.24 -9.54
CA PRO A 14 13.24 -21.33 -9.05
C PRO A 14 13.64 -22.79 -8.83
N LEU A 15 14.81 -23.13 -9.33
CA LEU A 15 15.36 -24.48 -9.26
C LEU A 15 16.86 -24.45 -8.96
N ILE A 16 17.36 -25.50 -8.34
CA ILE A 16 18.81 -25.63 -8.15
C ILE A 16 19.46 -26.05 -9.48
N SER A 17 20.34 -25.23 -9.98
CA SER A 17 21.15 -25.53 -11.18
C SER A 17 22.00 -26.79 -10.96
N LYS A 18 21.90 -27.75 -11.84
CA LYS A 18 22.75 -28.94 -11.80
C LYS A 18 24.20 -28.66 -12.18
N ILE A 19 24.48 -27.48 -12.73
CA ILE A 19 25.79 -27.06 -13.20
C ILE A 19 26.52 -26.26 -12.11
N THR A 20 25.84 -25.26 -11.54
CA THR A 20 26.45 -24.35 -10.54
C THR A 20 26.11 -24.73 -9.10
N GLY A 21 25.04 -25.49 -8.87
CA GLY A 21 24.53 -25.77 -7.53
C GLY A 21 23.73 -24.61 -6.91
N GLU A 22 23.55 -23.52 -7.63
CA GLU A 22 22.90 -22.29 -7.19
C GLU A 22 21.44 -22.23 -7.58
N LEU A 23 20.65 -21.44 -6.88
CA LEU A 23 19.25 -21.19 -7.20
C LEU A 23 19.17 -20.37 -8.49
N THR A 24 18.38 -20.80 -9.44
CA THR A 24 18.22 -20.10 -10.72
C THR A 24 16.81 -20.24 -11.27
N ILE A 25 16.45 -19.37 -12.21
CA ILE A 25 15.26 -19.50 -13.04
C ILE A 25 15.68 -19.66 -14.50
N MET A 26 14.80 -20.18 -15.32
CA MET A 26 15.01 -20.28 -16.77
C MET A 26 13.83 -19.63 -17.50
N VAL A 27 14.13 -18.72 -18.40
CA VAL A 27 13.15 -18.16 -19.33
C VAL A 27 13.38 -18.81 -20.69
N ALA A 28 12.35 -19.36 -21.30
CA ALA A 28 12.44 -20.02 -22.60
C ALA A 28 11.35 -19.48 -23.54
N ALA A 29 11.71 -19.24 -24.80
CA ALA A 29 10.79 -18.76 -25.82
C ALA A 29 10.97 -19.55 -27.14
N PRO A 30 9.90 -19.71 -27.93
CA PRO A 30 9.98 -20.35 -29.24
C PRO A 30 10.70 -19.46 -30.27
N ILE A 31 11.44 -20.09 -31.18
CA ILE A 31 11.95 -19.44 -32.39
C ILE A 31 11.08 -19.89 -33.55
N TYR A 32 10.42 -18.92 -34.16
CA TYR A 32 9.53 -19.16 -35.31
C TYR A 32 10.28 -19.09 -36.64
N ALA A 33 9.83 -19.88 -37.61
CA ALA A 33 10.36 -19.85 -38.97
C ALA A 33 10.18 -18.45 -39.56
N ASP A 34 11.22 -17.97 -40.25
CA ASP A 34 11.24 -16.66 -40.91
C ASP A 34 10.91 -15.46 -40.00
N GLY A 35 11.00 -15.64 -38.68
CA GLY A 35 10.65 -14.59 -37.70
C GLY A 35 9.15 -14.27 -37.62
N ILE A 36 8.28 -15.09 -38.18
CA ILE A 36 6.83 -14.85 -38.21
C ILE A 36 6.17 -15.56 -37.04
N TYR A 37 5.58 -14.79 -36.13
CA TYR A 37 4.86 -15.32 -34.98
C TYR A 37 3.74 -16.29 -35.38
N GLY A 38 3.68 -17.45 -34.74
CA GLY A 38 2.68 -18.48 -35.01
C GLY A 38 3.01 -19.39 -36.21
N SER A 39 4.15 -19.17 -36.89
CA SER A 39 4.65 -20.12 -37.92
C SER A 39 5.29 -21.37 -37.30
N ALA A 40 5.88 -22.25 -38.11
CA ALA A 40 6.55 -23.44 -37.62
C ALA A 40 7.67 -23.08 -36.61
N ILE A 41 7.71 -23.80 -35.49
CA ILE A 41 8.75 -23.60 -34.49
C ILE A 41 10.01 -24.35 -34.94
N THR A 42 11.10 -23.63 -35.19
CA THR A 42 12.37 -24.14 -35.65
C THR A 42 13.38 -24.38 -34.54
N GLY A 43 13.12 -23.79 -33.35
CA GLY A 43 14.00 -23.94 -32.22
C GLY A 43 13.43 -23.27 -30.95
N VAL A 44 14.21 -23.28 -29.89
CA VAL A 44 13.93 -22.61 -28.62
C VAL A 44 15.16 -21.83 -28.21
N ILE A 45 14.96 -20.58 -27.89
CA ILE A 45 15.94 -19.77 -27.14
C ILE A 45 15.64 -19.86 -25.66
N TYR A 46 16.66 -19.99 -24.83
CA TYR A 46 16.51 -19.90 -23.39
C TYR A 46 17.55 -18.96 -22.81
N PHE A 47 17.17 -18.32 -21.70
CA PHE A 47 18.00 -17.43 -20.94
C PHE A 47 17.95 -17.86 -19.48
N VAL A 48 19.11 -17.91 -18.84
CA VAL A 48 19.26 -18.22 -17.41
C VAL A 48 19.85 -16.97 -16.77
N PRO A 49 19.02 -16.13 -16.13
CA PRO A 49 19.52 -14.97 -15.44
C PRO A 49 20.37 -15.36 -14.24
N HIS A 50 21.13 -14.40 -13.72
CA HIS A 50 21.88 -14.55 -12.49
C HIS A 50 20.94 -14.92 -11.33
N GLU A 51 21.42 -15.68 -10.35
CA GLU A 51 20.61 -16.20 -9.23
C GLU A 51 19.91 -15.12 -8.40
N THR A 52 20.51 -13.92 -8.33
CA THR A 52 19.94 -12.77 -7.59
C THR A 52 18.89 -12.00 -8.38
N PHE A 53 18.63 -12.35 -9.66
CA PHE A 53 17.80 -11.55 -10.55
C PHE A 53 16.43 -11.18 -9.97
N LEU A 54 15.70 -12.14 -9.40
CA LEU A 54 14.40 -11.86 -8.77
C LEU A 54 14.56 -11.02 -7.51
N ASN A 55 15.61 -11.26 -6.73
CA ASN A 55 15.89 -10.51 -5.51
C ASN A 55 16.30 -9.08 -5.82
N ASP A 56 17.04 -8.85 -6.90
CA ASP A 56 17.40 -7.51 -7.36
C ASP A 56 16.13 -6.71 -7.73
N ILE A 57 15.17 -7.37 -8.38
CA ILE A 57 13.87 -6.77 -8.69
C ILE A 57 13.13 -6.37 -7.40
N VAL A 58 12.88 -7.32 -6.49
CA VAL A 58 12.11 -7.03 -5.27
C VAL A 58 12.83 -6.05 -4.35
N SER A 59 14.15 -6.06 -4.32
CA SER A 59 14.96 -5.11 -3.54
C SER A 59 14.90 -3.67 -4.10
N SER A 60 14.65 -3.53 -5.40
CA SER A 60 14.49 -2.21 -6.02
C SER A 60 13.13 -1.57 -5.76
N ILE A 61 12.14 -2.36 -5.31
CA ILE A 61 10.79 -1.88 -5.05
C ILE A 61 10.71 -1.33 -3.62
N GLN A 62 10.67 -0.01 -3.52
CA GLN A 62 10.52 0.72 -2.27
C GLN A 62 9.39 1.74 -2.38
N VAL A 63 8.33 1.58 -1.59
CA VAL A 63 7.19 2.50 -1.54
C VAL A 63 7.20 3.43 -0.32
N GLY A 64 8.19 3.29 0.55
CA GLY A 64 8.39 4.10 1.75
C GLY A 64 9.44 3.49 2.67
N GLU A 65 9.73 4.16 3.77
CA GLU A 65 10.67 3.64 4.77
C GLU A 65 10.21 2.29 5.33
N ASN A 66 11.14 1.35 5.42
CA ASN A 66 10.89 -0.02 5.90
C ASN A 66 9.82 -0.79 5.10
N SER A 67 9.51 -0.37 3.87
CA SER A 67 8.72 -1.18 2.94
C SER A 67 9.57 -2.31 2.38
N ARG A 68 8.94 -3.45 2.09
CA ARG A 68 9.60 -4.64 1.53
C ARG A 68 8.72 -5.22 0.44
N ALA A 69 9.33 -5.70 -0.63
CA ALA A 69 8.66 -6.52 -1.62
C ALA A 69 9.15 -7.96 -1.54
N TYR A 70 8.28 -8.90 -1.84
CA TYR A 70 8.61 -10.31 -1.97
C TYR A 70 7.68 -10.98 -3.00
N MET A 71 8.06 -12.15 -3.49
CA MET A 71 7.27 -12.93 -4.44
C MET A 71 7.05 -14.34 -3.93
N ILE A 72 5.87 -14.88 -4.25
CA ILE A 72 5.53 -16.29 -4.01
C ILE A 72 5.14 -16.98 -5.30
N ASN A 73 5.34 -18.30 -5.36
CA ASN A 73 4.83 -19.14 -6.42
C ASN A 73 3.40 -19.63 -6.15
N LYS A 74 2.83 -20.40 -7.08
CA LYS A 74 1.50 -21.00 -6.95
C LYS A 74 1.35 -21.99 -5.79
N SER A 75 2.45 -22.48 -5.21
CA SER A 75 2.46 -23.35 -4.03
C SER A 75 2.50 -22.56 -2.72
N GLY A 76 2.68 -21.22 -2.79
CA GLY A 76 2.83 -20.34 -1.64
C GLY A 76 4.25 -20.30 -1.08
N ASP A 77 5.21 -20.91 -1.76
CA ASP A 77 6.61 -20.85 -1.36
C ASP A 77 7.22 -19.52 -1.81
N THR A 78 7.99 -18.87 -0.92
CA THR A 78 8.70 -17.63 -1.25
C THR A 78 9.76 -17.89 -2.32
N ILE A 79 9.71 -17.14 -3.43
CA ILE A 79 10.65 -17.29 -4.56
C ILE A 79 11.58 -16.10 -4.75
N ALA A 80 11.27 -14.95 -4.13
CA ALA A 80 12.13 -13.79 -4.03
C ALA A 80 11.82 -13.01 -2.76
N ASP A 81 12.84 -12.58 -2.06
CA ASP A 81 12.76 -11.74 -0.86
C ASP A 81 14.12 -11.05 -0.66
N VAL A 82 14.14 -9.90 0.02
CA VAL A 82 15.39 -9.26 0.47
C VAL A 82 16.16 -10.14 1.46
N THR A 83 15.45 -11.04 2.17
CA THR A 83 16.04 -12.03 3.07
C THR A 83 16.23 -13.34 2.30
N LEU A 84 17.44 -13.62 1.87
CA LEU A 84 17.75 -14.78 1.00
C LEU A 84 17.39 -16.13 1.63
N ASP A 85 17.53 -16.27 2.94
CA ASP A 85 17.28 -17.53 3.68
C ASP A 85 15.80 -17.95 3.66
N THR A 86 14.88 -17.07 3.25
CA THR A 86 13.45 -17.38 3.13
C THR A 86 13.10 -18.05 1.82
N ILE A 87 13.96 -17.92 0.80
CA ILE A 87 13.69 -18.37 -0.56
C ILE A 87 13.64 -19.89 -0.63
N MET A 88 12.54 -20.43 -1.17
CA MET A 88 12.22 -21.87 -1.27
C MET A 88 12.16 -22.60 0.07
N VAL A 89 12.23 -21.87 1.20
CA VAL A 89 12.15 -22.41 2.57
C VAL A 89 10.87 -21.94 3.26
N GLN A 90 10.53 -20.67 3.10
CA GLN A 90 9.36 -20.08 3.75
C GLN A 90 8.09 -20.34 2.96
N ASN A 91 7.07 -20.85 3.68
CA ASN A 91 5.70 -20.94 3.21
C ASN A 91 4.78 -20.53 4.37
N VAL A 92 4.22 -19.33 4.28
CA VAL A 92 3.42 -18.73 5.37
C VAL A 92 2.15 -19.53 5.64
N GLU A 93 1.51 -20.10 4.62
CA GLU A 93 0.30 -20.89 4.79
C GLU A 93 0.58 -22.20 5.61
N LYS A 94 1.75 -22.79 5.41
CA LYS A 94 2.19 -23.95 6.22
C LYS A 94 2.54 -23.53 7.66
N GLN A 95 3.21 -22.40 7.82
CA GLN A 95 3.59 -21.86 9.13
C GLN A 95 2.36 -21.49 9.97
N ALA A 96 1.33 -20.91 9.34
CA ALA A 96 0.08 -20.56 10.00
C ALA A 96 -0.70 -21.74 10.59
N GLN A 97 -0.38 -22.97 10.19
CA GLN A 97 -0.99 -24.17 10.80
C GLN A 97 -0.50 -24.40 12.25
N SER A 98 0.68 -23.93 12.58
CA SER A 98 1.28 -24.05 13.92
C SER A 98 1.40 -22.70 14.64
N ASP A 99 1.30 -21.59 13.93
CA ASP A 99 1.43 -20.24 14.48
C ASP A 99 0.21 -19.39 14.09
N ALA A 100 -0.66 -19.13 15.06
CA ALA A 100 -1.88 -18.35 14.87
C ALA A 100 -1.60 -16.88 14.48
N SER A 101 -0.44 -16.34 14.83
CA SER A 101 -0.06 -14.96 14.47
C SER A 101 0.15 -14.76 12.95
N MET A 102 0.37 -15.84 12.21
CA MET A 102 0.56 -15.84 10.78
C MET A 102 -0.74 -15.96 9.96
N GLN A 103 -1.89 -16.10 10.61
CA GLN A 103 -3.15 -16.39 9.90
C GLN A 103 -3.59 -15.27 8.96
N ASP A 104 -3.45 -14.02 9.38
CA ASP A 104 -3.82 -12.86 8.53
C ASP A 104 -2.94 -12.80 7.28
N LEU A 105 -1.63 -13.01 7.46
CA LEU A 105 -0.70 -13.05 6.33
C LEU A 105 -0.94 -14.28 5.44
N ALA A 106 -1.28 -15.43 6.03
CA ALA A 106 -1.63 -16.61 5.27
C ALA A 106 -2.90 -16.42 4.43
N ALA A 107 -3.90 -15.70 4.93
CA ALA A 107 -5.09 -15.34 4.15
C ALA A 107 -4.73 -14.48 2.93
N ILE A 108 -3.80 -13.54 3.07
CA ILE A 108 -3.25 -12.75 1.96
C ILE A 108 -2.56 -13.68 0.94
N HIS A 109 -1.69 -14.61 1.40
CA HIS A 109 -1.02 -15.56 0.51
C HIS A 109 -1.99 -16.47 -0.25
N VAL A 110 -3.09 -16.89 0.38
CA VAL A 110 -4.16 -17.65 -0.31
C VAL A 110 -4.78 -16.83 -1.45
N ALA A 111 -5.05 -15.53 -1.23
CA ALA A 111 -5.56 -14.65 -2.28
C ALA A 111 -4.53 -14.44 -3.41
N MET A 112 -3.26 -14.24 -3.05
CA MET A 112 -2.14 -14.14 -4.01
C MET A 112 -2.06 -15.39 -4.90
N ARG A 113 -2.11 -16.59 -4.33
CA ARG A 113 -2.08 -17.86 -5.07
C ARG A 113 -3.27 -18.07 -6.00
N ARG A 114 -4.41 -17.40 -5.72
CA ARG A 114 -5.57 -17.41 -6.61
C ARG A 114 -5.43 -16.44 -7.79
N GLY A 115 -4.31 -15.71 -7.85
CA GLY A 115 -4.11 -14.66 -8.86
C GLY A 115 -4.97 -13.43 -8.63
N GLU A 116 -5.42 -13.20 -7.41
CA GLU A 116 -6.17 -12.02 -7.03
C GLU A 116 -5.20 -10.83 -6.84
N ASN A 117 -5.65 -9.64 -7.15
CA ASN A 117 -5.01 -8.41 -6.72
C ASN A 117 -5.78 -7.83 -5.52
N GLY A 118 -5.08 -7.19 -4.61
CA GLY A 118 -5.74 -6.67 -3.44
C GLY A 118 -4.83 -6.01 -2.44
N PHE A 119 -5.45 -5.73 -1.31
CA PHE A 119 -4.81 -5.07 -0.17
C PHE A 119 -5.28 -5.74 1.12
N GLY A 120 -4.35 -5.98 2.04
CA GLY A 120 -4.63 -6.61 3.33
C GLY A 120 -3.84 -5.98 4.47
N ASN A 121 -4.22 -6.36 5.67
CA ASN A 121 -3.54 -6.00 6.91
C ASN A 121 -3.13 -7.26 7.64
N TYR A 122 -1.97 -7.22 8.29
CA TYR A 122 -1.52 -8.30 9.16
C TYR A 122 -0.65 -7.77 10.28
N GLU A 123 -0.53 -8.53 11.36
CA GLU A 123 0.42 -8.24 12.44
C GLU A 123 1.72 -9.00 12.18
N SER A 124 2.84 -8.31 12.37
CA SER A 124 4.17 -8.90 12.33
C SER A 124 4.90 -8.64 13.64
N ALA A 125 6.07 -9.28 13.84
CA ALA A 125 6.92 -8.99 14.99
C ALA A 125 7.32 -7.49 15.08
N SER A 126 7.28 -6.77 13.95
CA SER A 126 7.57 -5.34 13.86
C SER A 126 6.32 -4.46 14.04
N GLY A 127 5.15 -5.04 14.34
CA GLY A 127 3.87 -4.36 14.49
C GLY A 127 2.95 -4.51 13.29
N ALA A 128 1.91 -3.67 13.26
CA ALA A 128 0.88 -3.70 12.23
C ALA A 128 1.43 -3.30 10.86
N MET A 129 1.15 -4.11 9.85
CA MET A 129 1.65 -3.98 8.48
C MET A 129 0.48 -3.88 7.49
N PHE A 130 0.75 -3.18 6.40
CA PHE A 130 -0.03 -3.24 5.17
C PHE A 130 0.63 -4.20 4.19
N ALA A 131 -0.19 -4.87 3.37
CA ALA A 131 0.28 -5.62 2.22
C ALA A 131 -0.61 -5.31 1.01
N ALA A 132 0.00 -4.87 -0.08
CA ALA A 132 -0.63 -4.79 -1.40
C ALA A 132 -0.05 -5.89 -2.26
N TYR A 133 -0.88 -6.59 -3.03
CA TYR A 133 -0.44 -7.74 -3.81
C TYR A 133 -1.13 -7.80 -5.18
N ALA A 134 -0.44 -8.40 -6.13
CA ALA A 134 -0.94 -8.63 -7.48
C ALA A 134 -0.27 -9.87 -8.11
N PRO A 135 -0.95 -10.53 -9.07
CA PRO A 135 -0.33 -11.59 -9.86
C PRO A 135 0.76 -11.02 -10.78
N VAL A 136 1.74 -11.84 -11.08
CA VAL A 136 2.76 -11.55 -12.09
C VAL A 136 2.34 -12.22 -13.39
N GLU A 137 1.97 -11.42 -14.38
CA GLU A 137 1.53 -11.91 -15.69
C GLU A 137 2.62 -12.74 -16.38
N ASP A 138 2.21 -13.63 -17.28
CA ASP A 138 3.08 -14.51 -18.07
C ASP A 138 4.00 -15.43 -17.24
N THR A 139 3.63 -15.69 -15.97
CA THR A 139 4.30 -16.67 -15.10
C THR A 139 3.38 -17.84 -14.73
N ASP A 140 3.94 -18.91 -14.17
CA ASP A 140 3.13 -20.05 -13.69
C ASP A 140 2.52 -19.77 -12.31
N GLY A 141 1.66 -18.73 -12.23
CA GLY A 141 0.92 -18.37 -11.02
C GLY A 141 1.78 -17.73 -9.92
N TRP A 142 2.76 -16.92 -10.30
CA TRP A 142 3.51 -16.11 -9.35
C TRP A 142 2.71 -14.88 -8.94
N SER A 143 2.96 -14.43 -7.74
CA SER A 143 2.40 -13.18 -7.23
C SER A 143 3.46 -12.40 -6.47
N ILE A 144 3.38 -11.09 -6.57
CA ILE A 144 4.23 -10.16 -5.83
C ILE A 144 3.40 -9.48 -4.74
N ALA A 145 4.01 -9.27 -3.59
CA ALA A 145 3.47 -8.43 -2.53
C ALA A 145 4.46 -7.35 -2.13
N VAL A 146 3.93 -6.18 -1.81
CA VAL A 146 4.68 -5.07 -1.19
C VAL A 146 4.09 -4.80 0.18
N THR A 147 4.93 -4.83 1.20
CA THR A 147 4.52 -4.62 2.58
C THR A 147 5.13 -3.36 3.16
N ALA A 148 4.40 -2.69 4.05
CA ALA A 148 4.88 -1.48 4.70
C ALA A 148 4.29 -1.33 6.11
N PRO A 149 5.05 -0.78 7.09
CA PRO A 149 4.55 -0.53 8.43
C PRO A 149 3.43 0.51 8.42
N LYS A 150 2.31 0.22 9.09
CA LYS A 150 1.18 1.15 9.23
C LYS A 150 1.58 2.45 9.90
N LEU A 151 2.45 2.38 10.89
CA LEU A 151 2.88 3.55 11.67
C LEU A 151 3.54 4.63 10.79
N ASN A 152 4.27 4.25 9.75
CA ASN A 152 4.92 5.20 8.85
C ASN A 152 3.92 6.08 8.08
N TYR A 153 2.75 5.55 7.78
CA TYR A 153 1.69 6.27 7.07
C TYR A 153 0.72 6.99 8.00
N LEU A 154 0.49 6.44 9.21
CA LEU A 154 -0.44 7.02 10.16
C LEU A 154 0.18 8.18 10.98
N SER A 155 1.50 8.18 11.20
CA SER A 155 2.16 9.25 11.97
C SER A 155 1.99 10.63 11.34
N THR A 156 2.10 10.74 10.03
CA THR A 156 1.86 11.99 9.29
C THR A 156 0.40 12.43 9.43
N THR A 157 -0.54 11.49 9.32
CA THR A 157 -1.98 11.76 9.45
C THR A 157 -2.36 12.24 10.86
N TYR A 158 -1.76 11.69 11.92
CA TYR A 158 -2.00 12.15 13.28
C TYR A 158 -1.54 13.59 13.51
N ASN A 159 -0.37 13.96 13.01
CA ASN A 159 0.13 15.33 13.11
C ASN A 159 -0.79 16.31 12.37
N ASP A 160 -1.26 15.94 11.19
CA ASP A 160 -2.19 16.77 10.41
C ASP A 160 -3.54 16.93 11.13
N ILE A 161 -4.07 15.89 11.76
CA ILE A 161 -5.29 15.96 12.57
C ILE A 161 -5.11 16.90 13.76
N VAL A 162 -4.02 16.77 14.51
CA VAL A 162 -3.73 17.62 15.67
C VAL A 162 -3.61 19.08 15.25
N ILE A 163 -2.90 19.40 14.19
CA ILE A 163 -2.76 20.75 13.66
C ILE A 163 -4.13 21.30 13.26
N ASN A 164 -4.96 20.54 12.53
CA ASN A 164 -6.30 20.97 12.14
C ASN A 164 -7.20 21.25 13.35
N VAL A 165 -7.17 20.40 14.37
CA VAL A 165 -7.93 20.62 15.61
C VAL A 165 -7.50 21.91 16.30
N ILE A 166 -6.21 22.19 16.41
CA ILE A 166 -5.68 23.44 16.99
C ILE A 166 -6.16 24.66 16.20
N VAL A 167 -6.10 24.61 14.87
CA VAL A 167 -6.58 25.69 13.99
C VAL A 167 -8.08 25.95 14.19
N ILE A 168 -8.90 24.90 14.29
CA ILE A 168 -10.33 25.04 14.55
C ILE A 168 -10.58 25.70 15.91
N ILE A 169 -9.88 25.31 16.96
CA ILE A 169 -10.02 25.91 18.30
C ILE A 169 -9.65 27.40 18.26
N ILE A 170 -8.52 27.75 17.67
CA ILE A 170 -8.05 29.14 17.57
C ILE A 170 -9.04 29.98 16.76
N SER A 171 -9.50 29.51 15.61
CA SER A 171 -10.46 30.25 14.78
C SER A 171 -11.81 30.45 15.47
N THR A 172 -12.25 29.46 16.24
CA THR A 172 -13.48 29.55 17.03
C THR A 172 -13.33 30.62 18.13
N LEU A 173 -12.21 30.64 18.86
CA LEU A 173 -11.95 31.66 19.90
C LEU A 173 -11.89 33.06 19.29
N ILE A 174 -11.22 33.26 18.17
CA ILE A 174 -11.18 34.55 17.46
C ILE A 174 -12.59 34.97 17.06
N SER A 175 -13.39 34.06 16.51
CA SER A 175 -14.78 34.36 16.11
C SER A 175 -15.64 34.78 17.28
N ILE A 176 -15.50 34.15 18.45
CA ILE A 176 -16.20 34.55 19.69
C ILE A 176 -15.79 35.95 20.14
N VAL A 177 -14.50 36.26 20.12
CA VAL A 177 -13.99 37.59 20.49
C VAL A 177 -14.56 38.67 19.57
N ILE A 178 -14.51 38.43 18.24
CA ILE A 178 -15.08 39.34 17.25
C ILE A 178 -16.59 39.55 17.50
N ALA A 179 -17.32 38.47 17.72
CA ALA A 179 -18.75 38.55 18.02
C ALA A 179 -19.06 39.36 19.29
N MET A 180 -18.27 39.20 20.36
CA MET A 180 -18.41 39.99 21.60
C MET A 180 -18.11 41.47 21.35
N ILE A 181 -17.08 41.81 20.60
CA ILE A 181 -16.75 43.20 20.24
C ILE A 181 -17.89 43.84 19.43
N LEU A 182 -18.40 43.13 18.41
CA LEU A 182 -19.50 43.61 17.57
C LEU A 182 -20.80 43.78 18.42
N ALA A 183 -21.11 42.82 19.27
CA ALA A 183 -22.24 42.91 20.18
C ALA A 183 -22.13 44.13 21.12
N GLY A 184 -20.92 44.38 21.63
CA GLY A 184 -20.66 45.54 22.51
C GLY A 184 -20.70 46.88 21.79
N SER A 185 -20.13 46.97 20.61
CA SER A 185 -19.98 48.23 19.87
C SER A 185 -21.19 48.63 19.02
N ILE A 186 -22.03 47.69 18.63
CA ILE A 186 -23.18 47.94 17.76
C ILE A 186 -24.50 47.74 18.51
N SER A 187 -24.69 46.58 19.15
CA SER A 187 -25.97 46.22 19.75
C SER A 187 -26.29 47.05 20.99
N LYS A 188 -25.29 47.42 21.83
CA LYS A 188 -25.50 48.26 22.99
C LYS A 188 -25.95 49.69 22.63
N PRO A 189 -25.25 50.42 21.75
CA PRO A 189 -25.69 51.74 21.31
C PRO A 189 -27.05 51.72 20.61
N MET A 190 -27.31 50.73 19.76
CA MET A 190 -28.62 50.59 19.11
C MET A 190 -29.75 50.37 20.11
N LYS A 191 -29.53 49.54 21.13
CA LYS A 191 -30.51 49.34 22.20
C LYS A 191 -30.76 50.62 23.00
N ALA A 192 -29.70 51.37 23.36
CA ALA A 192 -29.81 52.66 24.02
C ALA A 192 -30.61 53.67 23.18
N CYS A 193 -30.39 53.75 21.87
CA CYS A 193 -31.18 54.57 20.97
C CYS A 193 -32.66 54.14 20.91
N ALA A 194 -32.93 52.85 20.84
CA ALA A 194 -34.29 52.33 20.82
C ALA A 194 -35.03 52.60 22.13
N ASP A 195 -34.37 52.40 23.28
CA ASP A 195 -34.92 52.68 24.59
C ASP A 195 -35.22 54.20 24.76
N ARG A 196 -34.33 55.04 24.23
CA ARG A 196 -34.55 56.48 24.22
C ARG A 196 -35.71 56.90 23.34
N MET A 197 -35.85 56.33 22.15
CA MET A 197 -37.00 56.58 21.29
C MET A 197 -38.30 56.20 21.99
N LYS A 198 -38.33 55.15 22.75
CA LYS A 198 -39.51 54.74 23.53
C LYS A 198 -39.87 55.74 24.58
N LEU A 199 -38.90 56.27 25.34
CA LEU A 199 -39.13 57.33 26.34
C LEU A 199 -39.63 58.63 25.70
N LEU A 200 -39.14 59.01 24.54
CA LEU A 200 -39.63 60.15 23.76
C LEU A 200 -41.11 60.00 23.38
N VAL A 201 -41.52 58.81 23.00
CA VAL A 201 -42.91 58.48 22.64
C VAL A 201 -43.81 58.57 23.90
N GLU A 202 -43.27 58.25 25.09
CA GLU A 202 -43.97 58.33 26.34
C GLU A 202 -43.97 59.75 26.90
N GLY A 203 -43.38 60.79 26.24
CA GLY A 203 -43.44 62.23 26.60
C GLY A 203 -42.25 62.70 27.46
N ASP A 204 -41.23 61.87 27.69
CA ASP A 204 -40.04 62.29 28.43
C ASP A 204 -39.03 63.01 27.49
N LEU A 205 -39.05 64.31 27.54
CA LEU A 205 -38.21 65.24 26.78
C LEU A 205 -36.95 65.70 27.51
N GLU A 206 -36.85 65.46 28.86
CA GLU A 206 -35.81 66.02 29.68
C GLU A 206 -34.64 65.07 29.99
N THR A 207 -34.77 63.79 29.87
CA THR A 207 -33.69 62.83 30.15
C THR A 207 -32.56 62.94 29.12
N PRO A 208 -31.31 63.28 29.51
CA PRO A 208 -30.16 63.39 28.58
C PRO A 208 -29.76 62.00 28.01
N MET A 209 -29.06 62.01 26.85
CA MET A 209 -28.51 60.77 26.26
C MET A 209 -27.33 60.24 27.05
#